data_c012240dbcc5f66b4eac921b28fb6ba9
#
_entry.id   c012240dbcc5f66b4eac921b28fb6ba9
#
_cell.length_a   1.000
_cell.length_b   1.000
_cell.length_c   1.000
_cell.angle_alpha   90.00
_cell.angle_beta   90.00
_cell.angle_gamma   90.00
#
_symmetry.space_group_name_H-M   'P 1'
#
loop_
_entity.id
_entity.type
_entity.pdbx_description
1 polymer ?
#
loop_
_entity_poly.entity_id
_entity_poly.type
_entity_poly.pdbx_seq_one_letter_code
_entity_poly.pdbx_strand_id
1 'polypeptide(L)'
;MGMAQLLDEDGYDFTIAASPDEIVPMVVQDKLDIAAVPANLAATLYQKTDKDVSVLAVNTLGVLYLVENGDSVKSVEDLKGKTIYASGKGATPEYALNSVLKANGIDPEKDVTVEFKSEHAEVVSALVQDQTAVGLLPQPFVTTALMKNDKLKVALDLNKLWEDSMDDGSKLVTGVVIANNEFVQDHADKVNDFMDAYKESVDFVNSDTEVAAQILSLIHI
;
A
#
# COMPACT_ATOMS: atom_id res chain seq x y z
N MET A 1 -10.78 -2.45 3.46
CA MET A 1 -10.98 -2.85 4.85
C MET A 1 -12.26 -2.27 5.46
N GLY A 2 -12.66 -1.03 5.14
CA GLY A 2 -13.91 -0.43 5.63
C GLY A 2 -15.19 -1.21 5.29
N MET A 3 -15.17 -1.99 4.23
CA MET A 3 -16.31 -2.82 3.80
C MET A 3 -16.62 -4.03 4.71
N ALA A 4 -15.84 -4.25 5.78
CA ALA A 4 -16.09 -5.38 6.69
C ALA A 4 -17.50 -5.38 7.33
N GLN A 5 -18.11 -4.21 7.46
CA GLN A 5 -19.50 -4.09 7.93
C GLN A 5 -20.53 -4.62 6.93
N LEU A 6 -20.20 -4.65 5.64
CA LEU A 6 -21.09 -5.11 4.58
C LEU A 6 -20.98 -6.62 4.34
N LEU A 7 -20.09 -7.33 5.06
CA LEU A 7 -19.92 -8.79 4.91
C LEU A 7 -21.21 -9.58 5.24
N ASP A 8 -22.08 -9.02 6.07
CA ASP A 8 -23.34 -9.64 6.48
C ASP A 8 -24.56 -9.06 5.74
N GLU A 9 -24.37 -8.10 4.79
CA GLU A 9 -25.47 -7.52 4.04
C GLU A 9 -25.84 -8.38 2.82
N ASP A 10 -27.13 -8.64 2.64
CA ASP A 10 -27.66 -9.33 1.47
C ASP A 10 -27.35 -8.55 0.19
N GLY A 11 -26.64 -9.18 -0.75
CA GLY A 11 -26.35 -8.61 -2.07
C GLY A 11 -24.89 -8.54 -2.46
N TYR A 12 -23.95 -8.82 -1.54
CA TYR A 12 -22.53 -8.90 -1.83
C TYR A 12 -21.97 -10.29 -1.52
N ASP A 13 -21.17 -10.82 -2.42
CA ASP A 13 -20.35 -12.03 -2.21
C ASP A 13 -18.89 -11.62 -2.06
N PHE A 14 -18.36 -11.69 -0.83
CA PHE A 14 -17.01 -11.25 -0.51
C PHE A 14 -16.01 -12.39 -0.49
N THR A 15 -14.92 -12.19 -1.22
CA THR A 15 -13.74 -13.06 -1.12
C THR A 15 -12.57 -12.27 -0.52
N ILE A 16 -11.98 -12.78 0.55
CA ILE A 16 -10.74 -12.26 1.12
C ILE A 16 -9.59 -13.13 0.63
N ALA A 17 -8.72 -12.56 -0.21
CA ALA A 17 -7.53 -13.23 -0.72
C ALA A 17 -6.37 -13.08 0.27
N ALA A 18 -5.58 -14.13 0.46
CA ALA A 18 -4.40 -14.11 1.32
C ALA A 18 -3.25 -13.30 0.71
N SER A 19 -3.21 -13.22 -0.63
CA SER A 19 -2.23 -12.41 -1.37
C SER A 19 -2.85 -11.74 -2.59
N PRO A 20 -2.30 -10.60 -3.05
CA PRO A 20 -2.74 -9.96 -4.29
C PRO A 20 -2.63 -10.86 -5.53
N ASP A 21 -1.69 -11.79 -5.55
CA ASP A 21 -1.48 -12.70 -6.68
C ASP A 21 -2.65 -13.68 -6.90
N GLU A 22 -3.41 -13.99 -5.86
CA GLU A 22 -4.61 -14.82 -5.94
C GLU A 22 -5.74 -14.12 -6.68
N ILE A 23 -5.77 -12.78 -6.67
CA ILE A 23 -6.81 -11.97 -7.34
C ILE A 23 -6.62 -11.98 -8.86
N VAL A 24 -5.37 -12.03 -9.34
CA VAL A 24 -5.05 -11.94 -10.78
C VAL A 24 -5.83 -12.96 -11.63
N PRO A 25 -5.80 -14.28 -11.33
CA PRO A 25 -6.55 -15.25 -12.13
C PRO A 25 -8.07 -15.08 -11.99
N MET A 26 -8.56 -14.55 -10.89
CA MET A 26 -9.99 -14.34 -10.68
C MET A 26 -10.52 -13.19 -11.54
N VAL A 27 -9.77 -12.08 -11.61
CA VAL A 27 -10.10 -10.94 -12.48
C VAL A 27 -9.99 -11.34 -13.97
N VAL A 28 -8.90 -12.00 -14.36
CA VAL A 28 -8.68 -12.43 -15.76
C VAL A 28 -9.73 -13.46 -16.25
N GLN A 29 -10.37 -14.19 -15.33
CA GLN A 29 -11.41 -15.18 -15.63
C GLN A 29 -12.83 -14.66 -15.38
N ASP A 30 -13.00 -13.35 -15.20
CA ASP A 30 -14.29 -12.69 -14.95
C ASP A 30 -15.07 -13.29 -13.77
N LYS A 31 -14.33 -13.69 -12.71
CA LYS A 31 -14.91 -14.25 -11.47
C LYS A 31 -15.09 -13.21 -10.36
N LEU A 32 -14.61 -12.00 -10.58
CA LEU A 32 -14.75 -10.86 -9.68
C LEU A 32 -15.21 -9.65 -10.46
N ASP A 33 -16.31 -9.07 -10.03
CA ASP A 33 -16.86 -7.85 -10.61
C ASP A 33 -16.05 -6.62 -10.17
N ILE A 34 -15.70 -6.57 -8.86
CA ILE A 34 -14.97 -5.48 -8.23
C ILE A 34 -13.86 -6.05 -7.34
N ALA A 35 -12.69 -5.42 -7.33
CA ALA A 35 -11.57 -5.84 -6.50
C ALA A 35 -10.77 -4.66 -5.94
N ALA A 36 -10.34 -4.75 -4.67
CA ALA A 36 -9.34 -3.84 -4.09
C ALA A 36 -7.95 -4.44 -4.29
N VAL A 37 -7.07 -3.71 -4.96
CA VAL A 37 -5.74 -4.20 -5.35
C VAL A 37 -4.66 -3.12 -5.16
N PRO A 38 -3.37 -3.53 -5.01
CA PRO A 38 -2.25 -2.60 -5.14
C PRO A 38 -2.27 -1.87 -6.50
N ALA A 39 -1.90 -0.60 -6.52
CA ALA A 39 -1.97 0.23 -7.72
C ALA A 39 -1.13 -0.32 -8.89
N ASN A 40 0.06 -0.88 -8.60
CA ASN A 40 0.89 -1.54 -9.61
C ASN A 40 0.23 -2.79 -10.20
N LEU A 41 -0.54 -3.52 -9.38
CA LEU A 41 -1.28 -4.70 -9.85
C LEU A 41 -2.44 -4.30 -10.75
N ALA A 42 -3.15 -3.21 -10.46
CA ALA A 42 -4.18 -2.67 -11.34
C ALA A 42 -3.62 -2.37 -12.75
N ALA A 43 -2.43 -1.75 -12.83
CA ALA A 43 -1.76 -1.52 -14.11
C ALA A 43 -1.40 -2.84 -14.84
N THR A 44 -0.98 -3.85 -14.11
CA THR A 44 -0.71 -5.19 -14.66
C THR A 44 -1.98 -5.86 -15.17
N LEU A 45 -3.07 -5.78 -14.40
CA LEU A 45 -4.37 -6.34 -14.79
C LEU A 45 -4.92 -5.64 -16.03
N TYR A 46 -4.84 -4.31 -16.09
CA TYR A 46 -5.24 -3.53 -17.27
C TYR A 46 -4.55 -4.04 -18.56
N GLN A 47 -3.27 -4.41 -18.47
CA GLN A 47 -2.55 -4.98 -19.62
C GLN A 47 -2.94 -6.43 -19.91
N LYS A 48 -3.15 -7.24 -18.87
CA LYS A 48 -3.47 -8.68 -19.02
C LYS A 48 -4.89 -8.95 -19.48
N THR A 49 -5.84 -8.05 -19.18
CA THR A 49 -7.24 -8.14 -19.60
C THR A 49 -7.52 -7.36 -20.89
N ASP A 50 -6.48 -6.96 -21.63
CA ASP A 50 -6.62 -6.12 -22.83
C ASP A 50 -7.44 -4.83 -22.58
N LYS A 51 -7.16 -4.20 -21.43
CA LYS A 51 -7.77 -2.94 -20.94
C LYS A 51 -9.22 -3.10 -20.43
N ASP A 52 -9.62 -4.30 -20.08
CA ASP A 52 -10.99 -4.58 -19.62
C ASP A 52 -11.20 -4.38 -18.11
N VAL A 53 -10.42 -3.53 -17.48
CA VAL A 53 -10.63 -3.07 -16.10
C VAL A 53 -10.53 -1.57 -16.00
N SER A 54 -11.36 -0.98 -15.14
CA SER A 54 -11.36 0.45 -14.81
C SER A 54 -11.10 0.66 -13.33
N VAL A 55 -10.46 1.79 -12.99
CA VAL A 55 -10.31 2.22 -11.59
C VAL A 55 -11.57 2.98 -11.18
N LEU A 56 -12.24 2.51 -10.14
CA LEU A 56 -13.42 3.15 -9.55
C LEU A 56 -13.02 4.18 -8.49
N ALA A 57 -12.01 3.84 -7.67
CA ALA A 57 -11.55 4.72 -6.59
C ALA A 57 -10.07 4.49 -6.25
N VAL A 58 -9.44 5.54 -5.74
CA VAL A 58 -8.19 5.42 -4.97
C VAL A 58 -8.57 5.22 -3.51
N ASN A 59 -8.13 4.10 -2.93
CA ASN A 59 -8.46 3.75 -1.55
C ASN A 59 -7.31 3.90 -0.56
N THR A 60 -6.07 3.99 -1.05
CA THR A 60 -4.91 4.14 -0.19
C THR A 60 -3.90 5.09 -0.82
N LEU A 61 -3.56 6.15 -0.09
CA LEU A 61 -2.47 7.08 -0.41
C LEU A 61 -1.35 6.91 0.59
N GLY A 62 -0.09 6.93 0.12
CA GLY A 62 1.09 6.91 0.98
C GLY A 62 1.28 5.57 1.71
N VAL A 63 1.27 5.60 3.02
CA VAL A 63 1.50 4.52 4.00
C VAL A 63 2.94 3.99 4.10
N LEU A 64 3.89 4.50 3.35
CA LEU A 64 5.29 4.07 3.35
C LEU A 64 6.16 5.06 4.11
N TYR A 65 7.03 4.53 4.98
CA TYR A 65 7.90 5.34 5.83
C TYR A 65 9.31 4.75 5.87
N LEU A 66 10.29 5.64 5.99
CA LEU A 66 11.66 5.27 6.27
C LEU A 66 11.88 5.36 7.78
N VAL A 67 12.22 4.24 8.39
CA VAL A 67 12.43 4.07 9.84
C VAL A 67 13.89 3.80 10.10
N GLU A 68 14.48 4.47 11.07
CA GLU A 68 15.88 4.24 11.48
C GLU A 68 16.00 3.92 12.97
N ASN A 69 17.14 3.31 13.33
CA ASN A 69 17.55 3.11 14.71
C ASN A 69 18.58 4.21 15.04
N GLY A 70 18.12 5.38 15.43
CA GLY A 70 19.00 6.52 15.68
C GLY A 70 18.41 7.86 15.25
N ASP A 71 19.24 8.78 14.82
CA ASP A 71 18.88 10.16 14.46
C ASP A 71 19.78 10.71 13.35
N SER A 72 20.13 9.86 12.39
CA SER A 72 21.11 10.18 11.34
C SER A 72 20.47 10.63 10.03
N VAL A 73 19.19 10.39 9.83
CA VAL A 73 18.46 10.71 8.61
C VAL A 73 17.46 11.82 8.88
N LYS A 74 17.67 12.97 8.27
CA LYS A 74 16.82 14.18 8.37
C LYS A 74 16.25 14.59 7.03
N SER A 75 16.91 14.19 5.96
CA SER A 75 16.53 14.48 4.58
C SER A 75 16.81 13.27 3.70
N VAL A 76 16.34 13.31 2.45
CA VAL A 76 16.55 12.23 1.49
C VAL A 76 18.04 12.08 1.13
N GLU A 77 18.81 13.16 1.16
CA GLU A 77 20.25 13.16 0.89
C GLU A 77 21.05 12.34 1.92
N ASP A 78 20.57 12.26 3.16
CA ASP A 78 21.21 11.48 4.22
C ASP A 78 21.10 9.97 4.02
N LEU A 79 20.31 9.53 3.02
CA LEU A 79 20.24 8.13 2.61
C LEU A 79 21.46 7.67 1.82
N LYS A 80 22.26 8.60 1.26
CA LYS A 80 23.48 8.23 0.51
C LYS A 80 24.45 7.43 1.38
N GLY A 81 24.91 6.32 0.82
CA GLY A 81 25.84 5.39 1.49
C GLY A 81 25.16 4.48 2.54
N LYS A 82 23.85 4.58 2.74
CA LYS A 82 23.15 3.73 3.70
C LYS A 82 22.63 2.45 3.08
N THR A 83 22.46 1.44 3.93
CA THR A 83 21.66 0.25 3.61
C THR A 83 20.20 0.52 3.94
N ILE A 84 19.31 0.26 2.98
CA ILE A 84 17.86 0.36 3.11
C ILE A 84 17.29 -1.05 3.04
N TYR A 85 16.79 -1.56 4.17
CA TYR A 85 16.04 -2.81 4.20
C TYR A 85 14.61 -2.57 3.75
N ALA A 86 14.13 -3.35 2.79
CA ALA A 86 12.79 -3.25 2.25
C ALA A 86 12.16 -4.63 2.08
N SER A 87 10.88 -4.69 1.80
CA SER A 87 10.18 -5.88 1.30
C SER A 87 9.34 -5.50 0.08
N GLY A 88 8.83 -6.49 -0.64
CA GLY A 88 8.01 -6.25 -1.82
C GLY A 88 8.85 -5.83 -3.04
N LYS A 89 9.90 -6.61 -3.34
CA LYS A 89 10.67 -6.45 -4.58
C LYS A 89 9.75 -6.63 -5.80
N GLY A 90 9.84 -5.71 -6.77
CA GLY A 90 8.95 -5.68 -7.94
C GLY A 90 7.55 -5.13 -7.66
N ALA A 91 7.33 -4.52 -6.49
CA ALA A 91 6.05 -3.94 -6.08
C ALA A 91 6.15 -2.44 -5.79
N THR A 92 5.01 -1.82 -5.47
CA THR A 92 4.91 -0.36 -5.23
C THR A 92 5.99 0.21 -4.31
N PRO A 93 6.38 -0.42 -3.19
CA PRO A 93 7.42 0.13 -2.31
C PRO A 93 8.77 0.38 -3.01
N GLU A 94 9.22 -0.58 -3.83
CA GLU A 94 10.47 -0.44 -4.57
C GLU A 94 10.40 0.69 -5.59
N TYR A 95 9.32 0.74 -6.39
CA TYR A 95 9.16 1.77 -7.42
C TYR A 95 9.03 3.16 -6.81
N ALA A 96 8.31 3.30 -5.71
CA ALA A 96 8.14 4.57 -5.01
C ALA A 96 9.47 5.07 -4.44
N LEU A 97 10.23 4.21 -3.75
CA LEU A 97 11.55 4.55 -3.23
C LEU A 97 12.49 4.98 -4.35
N ASN A 98 12.59 4.18 -5.41
CA ASN A 98 13.48 4.46 -6.54
C ASN A 98 13.12 5.77 -7.24
N SER A 99 11.83 6.08 -7.37
CA SER A 99 11.37 7.34 -7.97
C SER A 99 11.76 8.55 -7.13
N VAL A 100 11.52 8.49 -5.81
CA VAL A 100 11.90 9.57 -4.89
C VAL A 100 13.42 9.75 -4.86
N LEU A 101 14.21 8.68 -4.78
CA LEU A 101 15.68 8.76 -4.82
C LEU A 101 16.16 9.45 -6.11
N LYS A 102 15.67 9.02 -7.27
CA LYS A 102 16.05 9.58 -8.57
C LYS A 102 15.66 11.05 -8.70
N ALA A 103 14.45 11.43 -8.25
CA ALA A 103 13.99 12.81 -8.28
C ALA A 103 14.88 13.74 -7.43
N ASN A 104 15.52 13.20 -6.39
CA ASN A 104 16.46 13.92 -5.53
C ASN A 104 17.95 13.70 -5.93
N GLY A 105 18.22 13.24 -7.15
CA GLY A 105 19.59 13.08 -7.66
C GLY A 105 20.39 11.99 -6.96
N ILE A 106 19.72 10.95 -6.43
CA ILE A 106 20.33 9.78 -5.81
C ILE A 106 20.11 8.58 -6.73
N ASP A 107 21.20 7.96 -7.17
CA ASP A 107 21.15 6.73 -7.96
C ASP A 107 20.87 5.53 -7.05
N PRO A 108 19.68 4.87 -7.14
CA PRO A 108 19.34 3.77 -6.26
C PRO A 108 20.23 2.53 -6.41
N GLU A 109 21.00 2.44 -7.50
CA GLU A 109 21.91 1.31 -7.75
C GLU A 109 23.36 1.58 -7.29
N LYS A 110 23.73 2.86 -7.06
CA LYS A 110 25.10 3.24 -6.74
C LYS A 110 25.24 3.96 -5.40
N ASP A 111 24.27 4.83 -5.08
CA ASP A 111 24.39 5.74 -3.95
C ASP A 111 23.78 5.17 -2.66
N VAL A 112 22.97 4.11 -2.76
CA VAL A 112 22.38 3.38 -1.65
C VAL A 112 22.50 1.87 -1.88
N THR A 113 22.38 1.08 -0.81
CA THR A 113 22.25 -0.38 -0.90
C THR A 113 20.85 -0.78 -0.50
N VAL A 114 20.01 -1.23 -1.44
CA VAL A 114 18.66 -1.72 -1.11
C VAL A 114 18.70 -3.24 -0.97
N GLU A 115 18.43 -3.74 0.25
CA GLU A 115 18.34 -5.16 0.55
C GLU A 115 16.89 -5.57 0.78
N PHE A 116 16.40 -6.47 -0.06
CA PHE A 116 15.04 -6.98 0.05
C PHE A 116 14.97 -8.19 0.99
N LYS A 117 14.03 -8.11 1.93
CA LYS A 117 13.61 -9.21 2.82
C LYS A 117 12.31 -9.81 2.31
N SER A 118 12.02 -11.04 2.71
CA SER A 118 10.80 -11.75 2.28
C SER A 118 9.55 -11.09 2.84
N GLU A 119 9.63 -10.60 4.09
CA GLU A 119 8.49 -10.03 4.81
C GLU A 119 8.86 -8.76 5.58
N HIS A 120 7.86 -7.92 5.88
CA HIS A 120 8.04 -6.70 6.69
C HIS A 120 8.59 -6.98 8.10
N ALA A 121 8.21 -8.11 8.71
CA ALA A 121 8.73 -8.50 10.02
C ALA A 121 10.25 -8.75 10.02
N GLU A 122 10.80 -9.24 8.92
CA GLU A 122 12.25 -9.42 8.74
C GLU A 122 12.97 -8.07 8.60
N VAL A 123 12.34 -7.07 7.94
CA VAL A 123 12.86 -5.70 7.88
C VAL A 123 12.98 -5.12 9.29
N VAL A 124 11.94 -5.27 10.12
CA VAL A 124 11.96 -4.83 11.53
C VAL A 124 13.10 -5.50 12.29
N SER A 125 13.27 -6.81 12.10
CA SER A 125 14.32 -7.58 12.77
C SER A 125 15.73 -7.13 12.34
N ALA A 126 15.92 -6.82 11.06
CA ALA A 126 17.18 -6.31 10.54
C ALA A 126 17.53 -4.93 11.12
N LEU A 127 16.56 -4.03 11.24
CA LEU A 127 16.75 -2.70 11.85
C LEU A 127 17.16 -2.76 13.32
N VAL A 128 16.70 -3.76 14.05
CA VAL A 128 17.11 -3.96 15.46
C VAL A 128 18.58 -4.39 15.55
N GLN A 129 19.05 -5.15 14.56
CA GLN A 129 20.42 -5.68 14.54
C GLN A 129 21.43 -4.70 13.94
N ASP A 130 21.04 -3.94 12.93
CA ASP A 130 21.87 -2.94 12.26
C ASP A 130 21.40 -1.53 12.58
N GLN A 131 22.11 -0.89 13.51
CA GLN A 131 21.81 0.49 13.96
C GLN A 131 22.17 1.57 12.93
N THR A 132 22.81 1.22 11.83
CA THR A 132 23.22 2.15 10.77
C THR A 132 22.29 2.14 9.58
N ALA A 133 21.45 1.13 9.49
CA ALA A 133 20.51 0.92 8.40
C ALA A 133 19.19 1.67 8.59
N VAL A 134 18.50 1.80 7.47
CA VAL A 134 17.13 2.36 7.37
C VAL A 134 16.20 1.27 6.89
N GLY A 135 14.97 1.23 7.37
CA GLY A 135 13.96 0.28 6.88
C GLY A 135 12.83 1.00 6.18
N LEU A 136 12.45 0.53 5.01
CA LEU A 136 11.23 0.95 4.33
C LEU A 136 10.07 0.06 4.77
N LEU A 137 9.14 0.63 5.52
CA LEU A 137 8.02 -0.09 6.12
C LEU A 137 6.68 0.60 5.83
N PRO A 138 5.62 -0.17 5.57
CA PRO A 138 4.26 0.36 5.55
C PRO A 138 3.65 0.40 6.96
N GLN A 139 2.56 1.16 7.13
CA GLN A 139 1.65 0.90 8.25
C GLN A 139 0.90 -0.43 8.01
N PRO A 140 0.63 -1.23 9.06
CA PRO A 140 0.88 -0.98 10.51
C PRO A 140 2.26 -1.43 11.02
N PHE A 141 3.15 -1.91 10.16
CA PHE A 141 4.47 -2.43 10.57
C PHE A 141 5.37 -1.36 11.19
N VAL A 142 5.24 -0.10 10.78
CA VAL A 142 5.92 1.04 11.44
C VAL A 142 5.51 1.10 12.91
N THR A 143 4.22 1.14 13.22
CA THR A 143 3.73 1.16 14.60
C THR A 143 4.23 -0.04 15.39
N THR A 144 4.17 -1.25 14.81
CA THR A 144 4.68 -2.46 15.44
C THR A 144 6.19 -2.38 15.72
N ALA A 145 6.97 -1.82 14.80
CA ALA A 145 8.41 -1.64 14.98
C ALA A 145 8.72 -0.69 16.14
N LEU A 146 8.06 0.48 16.17
CA LEU A 146 8.23 1.48 17.23
C LEU A 146 7.81 0.94 18.61
N MET A 147 6.77 0.12 18.68
CA MET A 147 6.37 -0.52 19.94
C MET A 147 7.37 -1.57 20.42
N LYS A 148 8.08 -2.24 19.53
CA LYS A 148 9.08 -3.27 19.88
C LYS A 148 10.43 -2.71 20.30
N ASN A 149 10.77 -1.52 19.82
CA ASN A 149 12.06 -0.90 20.10
C ASN A 149 11.91 0.63 20.12
N ASP A 150 12.04 1.22 21.31
CA ASP A 150 11.93 2.65 21.59
C ASP A 150 13.03 3.52 20.94
N LYS A 151 14.09 2.88 20.44
CA LYS A 151 15.16 3.56 19.68
C LYS A 151 14.83 3.75 18.22
N LEU A 152 13.84 3.00 17.71
CA LEU A 152 13.37 3.17 16.34
C LEU A 152 12.49 4.42 16.25
N LYS A 153 12.61 5.13 15.15
CA LYS A 153 11.76 6.26 14.84
C LYS A 153 11.51 6.39 13.35
N VAL A 154 10.42 7.03 13.00
CA VAL A 154 10.17 7.46 11.63
C VAL A 154 11.14 8.59 11.32
N ALA A 155 12.03 8.35 10.37
CA ALA A 155 12.97 9.36 9.88
C ALA A 155 12.32 10.22 8.78
N LEU A 156 11.70 9.56 7.78
CA LEU A 156 11.09 10.24 6.64
C LEU A 156 9.74 9.58 6.28
N ASP A 157 8.81 10.41 5.83
CA ASP A 157 7.55 9.99 5.22
C ASP A 157 7.71 9.96 3.69
N LEU A 158 7.63 8.78 3.09
CA LEU A 158 7.86 8.63 1.65
C LEU A 158 6.75 9.28 0.82
N ASN A 159 5.53 9.36 1.35
CA ASN A 159 4.44 10.06 0.67
C ASN A 159 4.73 11.56 0.58
N LYS A 160 5.17 12.15 1.69
CA LYS A 160 5.56 13.56 1.70
C LYS A 160 6.75 13.82 0.78
N LEU A 161 7.76 12.96 0.83
CA LEU A 161 8.91 13.08 -0.09
C LEU A 161 8.49 12.97 -1.56
N TRP A 162 7.51 12.10 -1.87
CA TRP A 162 6.93 12.02 -3.21
C TRP A 162 6.30 13.35 -3.62
N GLU A 163 5.42 13.89 -2.79
CA GLU A 163 4.74 15.16 -3.07
C GLU A 163 5.71 16.33 -3.22
N ASP A 164 6.77 16.37 -2.40
CA ASP A 164 7.79 17.42 -2.43
C ASP A 164 8.76 17.26 -3.62
N SER A 165 8.92 16.05 -4.15
CA SER A 165 9.91 15.73 -5.21
C SER A 165 9.33 15.67 -6.61
N MET A 166 7.98 15.50 -6.75
CA MET A 166 7.32 15.41 -8.04
C MET A 166 6.69 16.75 -8.40
N ASP A 167 7.20 17.39 -9.46
CA ASP A 167 6.76 18.74 -9.90
C ASP A 167 5.34 18.78 -10.49
N ASP A 168 4.72 17.61 -10.69
CA ASP A 168 3.40 17.48 -11.35
C ASP A 168 2.22 17.49 -10.38
N GLY A 169 2.46 17.61 -9.07
CA GLY A 169 1.42 17.59 -8.04
C GLY A 169 0.81 16.20 -7.81
N SER A 170 1.44 15.15 -8.31
CA SER A 170 0.97 13.77 -8.15
C SER A 170 1.01 13.32 -6.70
N LYS A 171 0.18 12.32 -6.37
CA LYS A 171 0.14 11.65 -5.07
C LYS A 171 0.67 10.24 -5.19
N LEU A 172 1.30 9.74 -4.14
CA LEU A 172 1.72 8.34 -4.07
C LEU A 172 0.49 7.46 -3.84
N VAL A 173 -0.06 6.91 -4.93
CA VAL A 173 -1.18 5.96 -4.88
C VAL A 173 -0.64 4.57 -4.65
N THR A 174 -1.06 3.92 -3.57
CA THR A 174 -0.62 2.57 -3.21
C THR A 174 -1.70 1.52 -3.35
N GLY A 175 -2.97 1.89 -3.25
CA GLY A 175 -4.11 1.00 -3.42
C GLY A 175 -5.26 1.64 -4.18
N VAL A 176 -5.97 0.81 -4.96
CA VAL A 176 -7.14 1.22 -5.76
C VAL A 176 -8.24 0.16 -5.69
N VAL A 177 -9.46 0.58 -6.00
CA VAL A 177 -10.59 -0.29 -6.29
C VAL A 177 -10.75 -0.31 -7.80
N ILE A 178 -10.78 -1.49 -8.38
CA ILE A 178 -11.00 -1.71 -9.82
C ILE A 178 -12.29 -2.48 -10.05
N ALA A 179 -12.86 -2.35 -11.23
CA ALA A 179 -13.98 -3.17 -11.68
C ALA A 179 -13.76 -3.65 -13.12
N ASN A 180 -14.40 -4.77 -13.46
CA ASN A 180 -14.52 -5.24 -14.83
C ASN A 180 -15.40 -4.27 -15.64
N ASN A 181 -15.00 -3.93 -16.87
CA ASN A 181 -15.68 -2.93 -17.68
C ASN A 181 -17.05 -3.41 -18.18
N GLU A 182 -17.22 -4.71 -18.48
CA GLU A 182 -18.50 -5.28 -18.85
C GLU A 182 -19.50 -5.13 -17.68
N PHE A 183 -19.06 -5.46 -16.46
CA PHE A 183 -19.88 -5.27 -15.26
C PHE A 183 -20.25 -3.80 -15.04
N VAL A 184 -19.32 -2.87 -15.24
CA VAL A 184 -19.59 -1.42 -15.10
C VAL A 184 -20.63 -0.93 -16.10
N GLN A 185 -20.60 -1.47 -17.34
CA GLN A 185 -21.54 -1.07 -18.40
C GLN A 185 -22.92 -1.68 -18.19
N ASP A 186 -23.00 -2.96 -17.83
CA ASP A 186 -24.24 -3.70 -17.75
C ASP A 186 -24.96 -3.51 -16.40
N HIS A 187 -24.22 -3.12 -15.34
CA HIS A 187 -24.71 -3.00 -13.96
C HIS A 187 -24.31 -1.69 -13.31
N ALA A 188 -24.45 -0.57 -14.04
CA ALA A 188 -24.04 0.76 -13.54
C ALA A 188 -24.75 1.17 -12.24
N ASP A 189 -25.99 0.73 -12.03
CA ASP A 189 -26.75 0.91 -10.80
C ASP A 189 -26.06 0.21 -9.62
N LYS A 190 -25.67 -1.04 -9.77
CA LYS A 190 -24.97 -1.80 -8.73
C LYS A 190 -23.59 -1.22 -8.41
N VAL A 191 -22.88 -0.71 -9.43
CA VAL A 191 -21.59 -0.03 -9.22
C VAL A 191 -21.79 1.24 -8.40
N ASN A 192 -22.84 2.02 -8.67
CA ASN A 192 -23.16 3.22 -7.88
C ASN A 192 -23.53 2.85 -6.43
N ASP A 193 -24.41 1.86 -6.23
CA ASP A 193 -24.80 1.39 -4.90
C ASP A 193 -23.56 0.91 -4.11
N PHE A 194 -22.66 0.16 -4.76
CA PHE A 194 -21.39 -0.24 -4.16
C PHE A 194 -20.53 0.95 -3.77
N MET A 195 -20.39 1.94 -4.65
CA MET A 195 -19.56 3.13 -4.37
C MET A 195 -20.13 3.99 -3.25
N ASP A 196 -21.45 4.08 -3.12
CA ASP A 196 -22.11 4.79 -2.02
C ASP A 196 -21.88 4.04 -0.69
N ALA A 197 -22.08 2.73 -0.67
CA ALA A 197 -21.79 1.87 0.50
C ALA A 197 -20.29 1.91 0.86
N TYR A 198 -19.41 1.91 -0.14
CA TYR A 198 -17.97 2.02 0.06
C TYR A 198 -17.59 3.35 0.72
N LYS A 199 -18.19 4.45 0.27
CA LYS A 199 -17.99 5.76 0.85
C LYS A 199 -18.47 5.81 2.31
N GLU A 200 -19.66 5.29 2.61
CA GLU A 200 -20.18 5.21 3.97
C GLU A 200 -19.25 4.40 4.89
N SER A 201 -18.71 3.29 4.38
CA SER A 201 -17.74 2.47 5.09
C SER A 201 -16.43 3.20 5.38
N VAL A 202 -15.95 4.03 4.46
CA VAL A 202 -14.76 4.88 4.68
C VAL A 202 -15.06 5.95 5.73
N ASP A 203 -16.20 6.61 5.64
CA ASP A 203 -16.63 7.63 6.60
C ASP A 203 -16.76 7.03 8.01
N PHE A 204 -17.32 5.81 8.13
CA PHE A 204 -17.40 5.07 9.40
C PHE A 204 -16.00 4.78 9.99
N VAL A 205 -15.08 4.22 9.21
CA VAL A 205 -13.71 3.91 9.66
C VAL A 205 -13.00 5.16 10.19
N ASN A 206 -13.23 6.30 9.57
CA ASN A 206 -12.61 7.56 9.97
C ASN A 206 -13.30 8.22 11.18
N SER A 207 -14.59 7.98 11.39
CA SER A 207 -15.37 8.57 12.49
C SER A 207 -15.32 7.75 13.77
N ASP A 208 -15.22 6.40 13.67
CA ASP A 208 -15.19 5.47 14.81
C ASP A 208 -14.07 4.44 14.64
N THR A 209 -12.84 4.92 14.82
CA THR A 209 -11.63 4.10 14.65
C THR A 209 -11.53 2.95 15.64
N GLU A 210 -12.12 3.07 16.83
CA GLU A 210 -12.07 2.03 17.86
C GLU A 210 -12.96 0.84 17.47
N VAL A 211 -14.20 1.09 17.07
CA VAL A 211 -15.12 0.04 16.60
C VAL A 211 -14.62 -0.54 15.28
N ALA A 212 -14.13 0.28 14.38
CA ALA A 212 -13.53 -0.19 13.12
C ALA A 212 -12.34 -1.15 13.37
N ALA A 213 -11.46 -0.84 14.34
CA ALA A 213 -10.36 -1.72 14.72
C ALA A 213 -10.85 -3.06 15.30
N GLN A 214 -11.93 -3.06 16.08
CA GLN A 214 -12.54 -4.29 16.60
C GLN A 214 -13.10 -5.17 15.48
N ILE A 215 -13.83 -4.59 14.52
CA ILE A 215 -14.35 -5.32 13.36
C ILE A 215 -13.20 -5.92 12.54
N LEU A 216 -12.15 -5.14 12.28
CA LEU A 216 -10.97 -5.61 11.53
C LEU A 216 -10.23 -6.73 12.26
N SER A 217 -10.20 -6.73 13.60
CA SER A 217 -9.57 -7.79 14.38
C SER A 217 -10.34 -9.12 14.27
N LEU A 218 -11.66 -9.08 14.07
CA LEU A 218 -12.48 -10.28 13.88
C LEU A 218 -12.28 -10.95 12.52
N ILE A 219 -11.84 -10.19 11.51
CA ILE A 219 -11.57 -10.73 10.17
C ILE A 219 -10.23 -11.47 10.10
N HIS A 220 -9.32 -11.17 11.01
CA HIS A 220 -7.97 -11.75 11.05
C HIS A 220 -7.82 -12.91 12.06
N ILE A 221 -8.93 -13.42 12.59
CA ILE A 221 -8.97 -14.67 13.34
C ILE A 221 -9.33 -15.83 12.36
#